data_c11761fe93a94f8952f4718237629c06
#
_entry.id   c11761fe93a94f8952f4718237629c06
#
_cell.length_a   1.000
_cell.length_b   1.000
_cell.length_c   1.000
_cell.angle_alpha   90.00
_cell.angle_beta   90.00
_cell.angle_gamma   90.00
#
_symmetry.space_group_name_H-M   'P 1'
#
loop_
_entity.id
_entity.type
_entity.pdbx_description
1 polymer ?
#
loop_
_entity_poly.entity_id
_entity_poly.type
_entity_poly.pdbx_seq_one_letter_code
_entity_poly.pdbx_strand_id
1 'polypeptide(L)'
;LTVALGLGATAAQANAGGCGTYKTVDGQEKHLACESAPIDLTNKASIQRGASLFMSYCAGCHSAQYVRYSKMYKDLDIPKELVEKYLMMTTDQVGDHINAGVDPELQKAWFGAQPPDLSLETRLRGNDWVYTYLLAFYEDPSRPWGANNLVLANAAMPHVLHNMQEELSAE
;
A
#
# COMPACT_ATOMS: atom_id res chain seq x y z
N LEU A 1 -37.64 -16.89 35.77
CA LEU A 1 -37.44 -16.76 34.31
C LEU A 1 -36.23 -15.82 34.11
N THR A 2 -35.05 -16.39 33.87
CA THR A 2 -33.82 -15.65 33.59
C THR A 2 -33.61 -15.65 32.08
N VAL A 3 -33.74 -14.49 31.45
CA VAL A 3 -33.42 -14.27 30.02
C VAL A 3 -31.93 -13.96 29.93
N ALA A 4 -31.15 -14.86 29.41
CA ALA A 4 -29.74 -14.63 29.06
C ALA A 4 -29.67 -13.93 27.71
N LEU A 5 -29.32 -12.63 27.72
CA LEU A 5 -28.94 -11.91 26.51
C LEU A 5 -27.55 -12.37 26.07
N GLY A 6 -27.51 -13.24 25.06
CA GLY A 6 -26.27 -13.58 24.36
C GLY A 6 -25.82 -12.39 23.52
N LEU A 7 -24.76 -11.70 23.93
CA LEU A 7 -24.01 -10.78 23.09
C LEU A 7 -23.22 -11.59 22.06
N GLY A 8 -23.85 -11.78 20.90
CA GLY A 8 -23.15 -12.31 19.73
C GLY A 8 -22.18 -11.25 19.21
N ALA A 9 -20.88 -11.44 19.46
CA ALA A 9 -19.86 -10.70 18.75
C ALA A 9 -19.91 -11.10 17.27
N THR A 10 -20.51 -10.25 16.43
CA THR A 10 -20.37 -10.36 14.99
C THR A 10 -18.94 -10.01 14.66
N ALA A 11 -18.11 -11.04 14.41
CA ALA A 11 -16.85 -10.85 13.74
C ALA A 11 -17.15 -10.09 12.43
N ALA A 12 -16.54 -8.92 12.27
CA ALA A 12 -16.56 -8.21 11.01
C ALA A 12 -16.03 -9.18 9.94
N GLN A 13 -16.89 -9.65 9.07
CA GLN A 13 -16.48 -10.43 7.92
C GLN A 13 -15.66 -9.49 7.04
N ALA A 14 -14.35 -9.64 7.08
CA ALA A 14 -13.47 -9.12 6.04
C ALA A 14 -14.06 -9.56 4.70
N ASN A 15 -14.19 -8.61 3.77
CA ASN A 15 -14.81 -8.83 2.47
C ASN A 15 -14.32 -10.15 1.86
N ALA A 16 -15.22 -11.11 1.72
CA ALA A 16 -15.01 -12.35 0.98
C ALA A 16 -15.04 -12.11 -0.56
N GLY A 17 -14.71 -10.89 -1.00
CA GLY A 17 -14.45 -10.55 -2.37
C GLY A 17 -12.98 -10.86 -2.67
N GLY A 18 -12.72 -11.82 -3.56
CA GLY A 18 -11.37 -12.14 -4.01
C GLY A 18 -10.65 -10.92 -4.56
N CYS A 19 -9.34 -11.00 -4.69
CA CYS A 19 -8.49 -9.92 -5.20
C CYS A 19 -8.61 -9.73 -6.73
N GLY A 20 -9.58 -10.31 -7.36
CA GLY A 20 -9.88 -10.17 -8.78
C GLY A 20 -9.87 -11.48 -9.54
N THR A 21 -9.87 -11.38 -10.87
CA THR A 21 -9.74 -12.51 -11.77
C THR A 21 -8.61 -12.23 -12.77
N TYR A 22 -7.88 -13.26 -13.14
CA TYR A 22 -6.83 -13.19 -14.15
C TYR A 22 -7.00 -14.31 -15.18
N LYS A 23 -6.46 -14.10 -16.37
CA LYS A 23 -6.43 -15.13 -17.41
C LYS A 23 -5.08 -15.83 -17.45
N THR A 24 -5.11 -17.14 -17.43
CA THR A 24 -3.93 -17.97 -17.65
C THR A 24 -3.49 -17.95 -19.12
N VAL A 25 -2.28 -18.46 -19.42
CA VAL A 25 -1.73 -18.50 -20.79
C VAL A 25 -2.63 -19.28 -21.76
N ASP A 26 -3.35 -20.30 -21.26
CA ASP A 26 -4.34 -21.08 -22.02
C ASP A 26 -5.73 -20.42 -22.09
N GLY A 27 -5.83 -19.16 -21.62
CA GLY A 27 -7.04 -18.34 -21.73
C GLY A 27 -8.12 -18.63 -20.67
N GLN A 28 -7.86 -19.51 -19.71
CA GLN A 28 -8.81 -19.77 -18.62
C GLN A 28 -8.85 -18.60 -17.63
N GLU A 29 -10.06 -18.24 -17.19
CA GLU A 29 -10.24 -17.25 -16.14
C GLU A 29 -10.15 -17.92 -14.77
N LYS A 30 -9.30 -17.39 -13.90
CA LYS A 30 -9.13 -17.85 -12.52
C LYS A 30 -9.37 -16.73 -11.53
N HIS A 31 -9.98 -17.06 -10.40
CA HIS A 31 -10.11 -16.15 -9.28
C HIS A 31 -8.82 -16.09 -8.49
N LEU A 32 -8.39 -14.88 -8.16
CA LEU A 32 -7.27 -14.62 -7.26
C LEU A 32 -7.81 -14.43 -5.84
N ALA A 33 -7.48 -15.33 -4.94
CA ALA A 33 -7.74 -15.13 -3.52
C ALA A 33 -6.80 -14.04 -2.98
N CYS A 34 -7.29 -13.22 -2.06
CA CYS A 34 -6.40 -12.28 -1.37
C CYS A 34 -5.52 -13.02 -0.36
N GLU A 35 -4.24 -12.68 -0.34
CA GLU A 35 -3.34 -13.04 0.75
C GLU A 35 -3.71 -12.26 2.01
N SER A 36 -3.68 -12.92 3.15
CA SER A 36 -3.97 -12.25 4.42
C SER A 36 -2.81 -11.36 4.84
N ALA A 37 -3.06 -10.06 4.98
CA ALA A 37 -2.05 -9.11 5.41
C ALA A 37 -1.67 -9.35 6.88
N PRO A 38 -0.38 -9.59 7.21
CA PRO A 38 0.06 -9.91 8.57
C PRO A 38 0.15 -8.64 9.44
N ILE A 39 -1.00 -8.01 9.72
CA ILE A 39 -1.06 -6.75 10.44
C ILE A 39 -1.05 -6.97 11.94
N ASP A 40 -0.05 -6.40 12.61
CA ASP A 40 0.04 -6.31 14.07
C ASP A 40 0.30 -4.85 14.47
N LEU A 41 -0.75 -4.16 14.90
CA LEU A 41 -0.68 -2.76 15.33
C LEU A 41 0.06 -2.58 16.68
N THR A 42 0.37 -3.66 17.37
CA THR A 42 1.14 -3.62 18.62
C THR A 42 2.65 -3.68 18.34
N ASN A 43 3.05 -4.18 17.18
CA ASN A 43 4.46 -4.27 16.78
C ASN A 43 4.97 -2.93 16.22
N LYS A 44 5.31 -2.02 17.12
CA LYS A 44 5.82 -0.68 16.77
C LYS A 44 7.01 -0.71 15.83
N ALA A 45 7.95 -1.63 16.03
CA ALA A 45 9.13 -1.75 15.17
C ALA A 45 8.74 -2.08 13.70
N SER A 46 7.74 -2.94 13.50
CA SER A 46 7.22 -3.24 12.16
C SER A 46 6.57 -2.03 11.52
N ILE A 47 5.75 -1.28 12.29
CA ILE A 47 5.08 -0.08 11.78
C ILE A 47 6.10 1.02 11.44
N GLN A 48 7.15 1.20 12.25
CA GLN A 48 8.23 2.15 11.98
C GLN A 48 8.98 1.81 10.68
N ARG A 49 9.30 0.51 10.47
CA ARG A 49 9.88 0.07 9.17
C ARG A 49 8.92 0.34 8.00
N GLY A 50 7.63 0.05 8.18
CA GLY A 50 6.59 0.35 7.19
C GLY A 50 6.52 1.84 6.84
N ALA A 51 6.61 2.73 7.83
CA ALA A 51 6.66 4.18 7.61
C ALA A 51 7.92 4.58 6.80
N SER A 52 9.08 4.03 7.13
CA SER A 52 10.31 4.27 6.37
C SER A 52 10.20 3.77 4.93
N LEU A 53 9.66 2.58 4.70
CA LEU A 53 9.44 2.02 3.37
C LEU A 53 8.45 2.87 2.56
N PHE A 54 7.35 3.32 3.18
CA PHE A 54 6.39 4.20 2.54
C PHE A 54 7.06 5.49 2.05
N MET A 55 7.84 6.15 2.91
CA MET A 55 8.54 7.38 2.53
C MET A 55 9.59 7.15 1.44
N SER A 56 10.28 6.01 1.46
CA SER A 56 11.35 5.69 0.50
C SER A 56 10.83 5.24 -0.88
N TYR A 57 9.72 4.49 -0.94
CA TYR A 57 9.26 3.85 -2.17
C TYR A 57 7.92 4.38 -2.69
N CYS A 58 7.07 4.96 -1.83
CA CYS A 58 5.71 5.32 -2.21
C CYS A 58 5.50 6.84 -2.27
N ALA A 59 6.03 7.60 -1.31
CA ALA A 59 5.76 9.03 -1.15
C ALA A 59 6.32 9.90 -2.29
N GLY A 60 7.23 9.38 -3.12
CA GLY A 60 7.66 10.05 -4.34
C GLY A 60 6.49 10.27 -5.32
N CYS A 61 5.60 9.31 -5.41
CA CYS A 61 4.47 9.32 -6.35
C CYS A 61 3.10 9.45 -5.68
N HIS A 62 2.95 8.95 -4.45
CA HIS A 62 1.69 8.94 -3.72
C HIS A 62 1.68 9.92 -2.57
N SER A 63 0.62 10.68 -2.44
CA SER A 63 0.34 11.46 -1.24
C SER A 63 -0.37 10.61 -0.18
N ALA A 64 -0.31 11.08 1.06
CA ALA A 64 -1.15 10.67 2.18
C ALA A 64 -1.64 11.94 2.88
N GLN A 65 -2.49 12.70 2.20
CA GLN A 65 -2.87 14.06 2.57
C GLN A 65 -3.64 14.16 3.88
N TYR A 66 -4.21 13.07 4.38
CA TYR A 66 -4.88 13.06 5.69
C TYR A 66 -3.93 12.75 6.84
N VAL A 67 -2.65 12.52 6.54
CA VAL A 67 -1.59 12.28 7.53
C VAL A 67 -0.62 13.45 7.53
N ARG A 68 -0.27 13.93 8.72
CA ARG A 68 0.77 14.95 8.91
C ARG A 68 2.06 14.28 9.36
N TYR A 69 3.21 14.83 8.99
CA TYR A 69 4.50 14.35 9.48
C TYR A 69 4.57 14.31 11.01
N SER A 70 3.90 15.25 11.69
CA SER A 70 3.82 15.26 13.15
C SER A 70 3.16 14.00 13.75
N LYS A 71 2.35 13.26 12.99
CA LYS A 71 1.76 12.01 13.43
C LYS A 71 2.79 10.86 13.44
N MET A 72 3.77 10.89 12.54
CA MET A 72 4.81 9.86 12.49
C MET A 72 5.59 9.78 13.81
N TYR A 73 6.04 10.90 14.35
CA TYR A 73 6.77 10.87 15.61
C TYR A 73 5.87 10.67 16.84
N LYS A 74 4.63 11.19 16.82
CA LYS A 74 3.71 11.07 17.95
C LYS A 74 3.10 9.68 18.09
N ASP A 75 2.63 9.11 16.99
CA ASP A 75 1.86 7.87 16.99
C ASP A 75 2.77 6.63 16.85
N LEU A 76 3.92 6.80 16.17
CA LEU A 76 4.85 5.71 15.90
C LEU A 76 6.06 5.69 16.84
N ASP A 77 6.16 6.63 17.78
CA ASP A 77 7.29 6.75 18.72
C ASP A 77 8.65 6.89 18.00
N ILE A 78 8.67 7.54 16.82
CA ILE A 78 9.91 7.86 16.11
C ILE A 78 10.44 9.20 16.62
N PRO A 79 11.71 9.31 17.05
CA PRO A 79 12.28 10.60 17.45
C PRO A 79 12.05 11.68 16.39
N LYS A 80 11.59 12.87 16.80
CA LYS A 80 11.21 13.95 15.91
C LYS A 80 12.34 14.32 14.94
N GLU A 81 13.56 14.36 15.44
CA GLU A 81 14.78 14.68 14.69
C GLU A 81 15.06 13.66 13.57
N LEU A 82 14.67 12.39 13.78
CA LEU A 82 14.78 11.37 12.74
C LEU A 82 13.70 11.53 11.66
N VAL A 83 12.48 11.93 12.04
CA VAL A 83 11.43 12.24 11.09
C VAL A 83 11.85 13.43 10.22
N GLU A 84 12.31 14.52 10.85
CA GLU A 84 12.75 15.74 10.16
C GLU A 84 13.92 15.46 9.21
N LYS A 85 14.88 14.66 9.64
CA LYS A 85 16.11 14.42 8.87
C LYS A 85 15.96 13.39 7.75
N TYR A 86 15.10 12.37 7.94
CA TYR A 86 15.11 11.19 7.06
C TYR A 86 13.77 10.86 6.41
N LEU A 87 12.66 11.39 6.93
CA LEU A 87 11.33 11.03 6.43
C LEU A 87 10.57 12.22 5.81
N MET A 88 10.99 13.44 6.08
CA MET A 88 10.40 14.64 5.45
C MET A 88 11.11 14.93 4.12
N MET A 89 10.37 14.76 3.02
CA MET A 89 10.95 14.91 1.68
C MET A 89 10.43 16.13 0.91
N THR A 90 9.26 16.66 1.29
CA THR A 90 8.55 17.68 0.50
C THR A 90 8.35 19.00 1.23
N THR A 91 8.75 19.09 2.49
CA THR A 91 8.56 20.25 3.36
C THR A 91 9.51 20.21 4.55
N ASP A 92 9.82 21.38 5.13
CA ASP A 92 10.55 21.52 6.40
C ASP A 92 9.60 21.69 7.60
N GLN A 93 8.28 21.66 7.38
CA GLN A 93 7.27 21.91 8.41
C GLN A 93 6.62 20.59 8.86
N VAL A 94 6.91 20.11 10.06
CA VAL A 94 6.33 18.88 10.62
C VAL A 94 4.80 18.90 10.74
N GLY A 95 4.19 20.08 10.71
CA GLY A 95 2.75 20.26 10.70
C GLY A 95 2.09 20.00 9.36
N ASP A 96 2.87 19.91 8.29
CA ASP A 96 2.35 19.75 6.94
C ASP A 96 1.88 18.31 6.68
N HIS A 97 1.03 18.20 5.67
CA HIS A 97 0.55 16.93 5.16
C HIS A 97 1.61 16.24 4.31
N ILE A 98 1.52 14.91 4.22
CA ILE A 98 2.39 14.12 3.36
C ILE A 98 1.86 14.23 1.92
N ASN A 99 2.51 15.07 1.13
CA ASN A 99 2.23 15.23 -0.29
C ASN A 99 3.21 14.41 -1.13
N ALA A 100 2.78 14.05 -2.35
CA ALA A 100 3.68 13.40 -3.30
C ALA A 100 4.88 14.30 -3.64
N GLY A 101 6.04 13.69 -3.82
CA GLY A 101 7.27 14.41 -4.15
C GLY A 101 7.31 14.92 -5.59
N VAL A 102 6.51 14.34 -6.48
CA VAL A 102 6.44 14.69 -7.90
C VAL A 102 5.12 15.40 -8.20
N ASP A 103 5.20 16.43 -9.04
CA ASP A 103 4.04 17.19 -9.49
C ASP A 103 2.99 16.28 -10.19
N PRO A 104 1.68 16.44 -9.90
CA PRO A 104 0.62 15.60 -10.45
C PRO A 104 0.54 15.60 -11.98
N GLU A 105 0.81 16.72 -12.66
CA GLU A 105 0.77 16.78 -14.12
C GLU A 105 1.94 16.01 -14.74
N LEU A 106 3.12 16.05 -14.11
CA LEU A 106 4.26 15.24 -14.53
C LEU A 106 3.98 13.75 -14.32
N GLN A 107 3.37 13.38 -13.18
CA GLN A 107 2.97 11.99 -12.93
C GLN A 107 2.00 11.48 -14.00
N LYS A 108 1.00 12.28 -14.35
CA LYS A 108 0.05 11.95 -15.41
C LYS A 108 0.72 11.81 -16.77
N ALA A 109 1.68 12.67 -17.07
CA ALA A 109 2.46 12.59 -18.31
C ALA A 109 3.31 11.31 -18.38
N TRP A 110 3.91 10.89 -17.25
CA TRP A 110 4.77 9.71 -17.21
C TRP A 110 4.00 8.40 -17.16
N PHE A 111 2.92 8.32 -16.39
CA PHE A 111 2.20 7.07 -16.11
C PHE A 111 0.88 6.94 -16.87
N GLY A 112 0.45 7.99 -17.56
CA GLY A 112 -0.88 8.03 -18.21
C GLY A 112 -2.04 8.24 -17.24
N ALA A 113 -1.77 8.18 -15.93
CA ALA A 113 -2.73 8.41 -14.85
C ALA A 113 -2.03 9.03 -13.65
N GLN A 114 -2.76 9.82 -12.88
CA GLN A 114 -2.25 10.32 -11.60
C GLN A 114 -2.34 9.21 -10.55
N PRO A 115 -1.24 8.91 -9.80
CA PRO A 115 -1.29 8.01 -8.66
C PRO A 115 -2.30 8.49 -7.60
N PRO A 116 -3.11 7.59 -7.04
CA PRO A 116 -4.09 7.98 -6.02
C PRO A 116 -3.42 8.39 -4.71
N ASP A 117 -4.12 9.23 -3.93
CA ASP A 117 -3.79 9.46 -2.52
C ASP A 117 -4.05 8.19 -1.71
N LEU A 118 -3.07 7.77 -0.90
CA LEU A 118 -3.15 6.50 -0.15
C LEU A 118 -3.75 6.63 1.24
N SER A 119 -4.19 7.82 1.67
CA SER A 119 -4.73 8.05 3.02
C SER A 119 -5.86 7.08 3.40
N LEU A 120 -6.71 6.73 2.46
CA LEU A 120 -7.89 5.89 2.69
C LEU A 120 -7.94 4.63 1.81
N GLU A 121 -6.89 4.32 1.05
CA GLU A 121 -6.90 3.19 0.11
C GLU A 121 -7.09 1.83 0.81
N THR A 122 -6.42 1.61 1.93
CA THR A 122 -6.62 0.38 2.73
C THR A 122 -8.01 0.29 3.35
N ARG A 123 -8.65 1.44 3.62
CA ARG A 123 -10.02 1.49 4.12
C ARG A 123 -11.04 1.20 3.01
N LEU A 124 -10.76 1.68 1.80
CA LEU A 124 -11.62 1.50 0.64
C LEU A 124 -11.55 0.07 0.09
N ARG A 125 -10.36 -0.46 -0.09
CA ARG A 125 -10.12 -1.76 -0.75
C ARG A 125 -9.95 -2.92 0.22
N GLY A 126 -9.57 -2.65 1.45
CA GLY A 126 -9.17 -3.64 2.45
C GLY A 126 -7.65 -3.85 2.49
N ASN A 127 -7.15 -4.23 3.65
CA ASN A 127 -5.73 -4.45 3.88
C ASN A 127 -5.18 -5.61 3.02
N ASP A 128 -5.92 -6.71 2.95
CA ASP A 128 -5.56 -7.92 2.21
C ASP A 128 -5.46 -7.64 0.71
N TRP A 129 -6.36 -6.81 0.18
CA TRP A 129 -6.30 -6.39 -1.22
C TRP A 129 -5.04 -5.58 -1.52
N VAL A 130 -4.71 -4.58 -0.70
CA VAL A 130 -3.51 -3.75 -0.90
C VAL A 130 -2.24 -4.58 -0.76
N TYR A 131 -2.21 -5.47 0.23
CA TYR A 131 -1.10 -6.39 0.44
C TYR A 131 -0.90 -7.31 -0.77
N THR A 132 -1.96 -7.97 -1.23
CA THR A 132 -1.91 -8.84 -2.41
C THR A 132 -1.55 -8.06 -3.68
N TYR A 133 -2.05 -6.84 -3.83
CA TYR A 133 -1.68 -5.97 -4.95
C TYR A 133 -0.16 -5.76 -5.03
N LEU A 134 0.48 -5.47 -3.91
CA LEU A 134 1.94 -5.26 -3.87
C LEU A 134 2.74 -6.53 -4.16
N LEU A 135 2.20 -7.72 -3.86
CA LEU A 135 2.83 -9.02 -4.12
C LEU A 135 2.56 -9.57 -5.53
N ALA A 136 1.53 -9.07 -6.21
CA ALA A 136 1.00 -9.66 -7.45
C ALA A 136 1.56 -9.06 -8.74
N PHE A 137 2.65 -8.31 -8.67
CA PHE A 137 3.35 -7.83 -9.86
C PHE A 137 4.11 -8.98 -10.54
N TYR A 138 4.10 -8.96 -11.87
CA TYR A 138 4.82 -9.92 -12.70
C TYR A 138 5.41 -9.22 -13.94
N GLU A 139 6.43 -9.82 -14.55
CA GLU A 139 7.04 -9.31 -15.77
C GLU A 139 6.05 -9.37 -16.94
N ASP A 140 5.87 -8.25 -17.62
CA ASP A 140 5.07 -8.13 -18.84
C ASP A 140 5.74 -7.15 -19.80
N PRO A 141 6.56 -7.66 -20.75
CA PRO A 141 7.28 -6.81 -21.72
C PRO A 141 6.35 -5.98 -22.64
N SER A 142 5.07 -6.31 -22.70
CA SER A 142 4.09 -5.54 -23.49
C SER A 142 3.69 -4.23 -22.80
N ARG A 143 4.02 -4.06 -21.52
CA ARG A 143 3.69 -2.87 -20.74
C ARG A 143 4.82 -1.84 -20.77
N PRO A 144 4.49 -0.53 -20.70
CA PRO A 144 5.49 0.54 -20.74
C PRO A 144 6.59 0.42 -19.68
N TRP A 145 6.27 -0.12 -18.51
CA TRP A 145 7.20 -0.30 -17.38
C TRP A 145 7.69 -1.73 -17.22
N GLY A 146 7.43 -2.61 -18.21
CA GLY A 146 7.88 -4.01 -18.17
C GLY A 146 7.16 -4.88 -17.15
N ALA A 147 6.15 -4.38 -16.46
CA ALA A 147 5.43 -5.09 -15.41
C ALA A 147 3.92 -4.89 -15.52
N ASN A 148 3.18 -5.89 -15.06
CA ASN A 148 1.72 -5.88 -14.93
C ASN A 148 1.32 -6.46 -13.57
N ASN A 149 0.03 -6.48 -13.24
CA ASN A 149 -0.43 -6.90 -11.92
C ASN A 149 -1.66 -7.82 -12.04
N LEU A 150 -1.67 -8.92 -11.27
CA LEU A 150 -2.77 -9.89 -11.29
C LEU A 150 -4.04 -9.37 -10.62
N VAL A 151 -3.90 -8.49 -9.62
CA VAL A 151 -5.04 -7.89 -8.88
C VAL A 151 -5.68 -6.76 -9.68
N LEU A 152 -4.87 -5.97 -10.36
CA LEU A 152 -5.31 -4.85 -11.19
C LEU A 152 -4.63 -4.91 -12.55
N ALA A 153 -5.29 -5.58 -13.49
CA ALA A 153 -4.78 -5.71 -14.85
C ALA A 153 -4.53 -4.35 -15.50
N ASN A 154 -3.42 -4.24 -16.22
CA ASN A 154 -2.97 -3.01 -16.88
C ASN A 154 -2.66 -1.85 -15.90
N ALA A 155 -2.21 -2.17 -14.69
CA ALA A 155 -1.76 -1.16 -13.74
C ALA A 155 -0.76 -0.21 -14.39
N ALA A 156 -0.96 1.10 -14.18
CA ALA A 156 -0.02 2.13 -14.62
C ALA A 156 1.18 2.26 -13.68
N MET A 157 1.05 1.78 -12.44
CA MET A 157 2.10 1.75 -11.43
C MET A 157 3.21 0.78 -11.85
N PRO A 158 4.48 1.19 -11.87
CA PRO A 158 5.61 0.27 -12.04
C PRO A 158 5.78 -0.64 -10.82
N HIS A 159 6.52 -1.74 -10.99
CA HIS A 159 6.85 -2.63 -9.88
C HIS A 159 7.94 -2.02 -8.99
N VAL A 160 7.56 -1.10 -8.11
CA VAL A 160 8.50 -0.31 -7.27
C VAL A 160 9.23 -1.13 -6.22
N LEU A 161 8.73 -2.33 -5.88
CA LEU A 161 9.33 -3.23 -4.90
C LEU A 161 10.09 -4.41 -5.54
N HIS A 162 10.36 -4.35 -6.84
CA HIS A 162 11.01 -5.43 -7.59
C HIS A 162 12.31 -5.94 -6.93
N ASN A 163 13.22 -5.03 -6.60
CA ASN A 163 14.48 -5.39 -5.97
C ASN A 163 14.32 -6.09 -4.60
N MET A 164 13.28 -5.75 -3.86
CA MET A 164 12.99 -6.39 -2.57
C MET A 164 12.41 -7.80 -2.75
N GLN A 165 11.70 -8.06 -3.84
CA GLN A 165 11.18 -9.39 -4.14
C GLN A 165 12.28 -10.33 -4.67
N GLU A 166 13.24 -9.85 -5.43
CA GLU A 166 14.38 -10.64 -5.88
C GLU A 166 15.23 -11.13 -4.71
N GLU A 167 15.47 -10.31 -3.70
CA GLU A 167 16.19 -10.69 -2.50
C GLU A 167 15.50 -11.83 -1.75
N LEU A 168 14.16 -11.83 -1.69
CA LEU A 168 13.37 -12.87 -1.02
C LEU A 168 13.29 -14.18 -1.82
N SER A 169 13.42 -14.12 -3.14
CA SER A 169 13.38 -15.31 -4.00
C SER A 169 14.77 -15.95 -4.19
N ALA A 170 15.84 -15.30 -3.74
CA ALA A 170 17.22 -15.82 -3.79
C ALA A 170 17.63 -16.62 -2.54
N GLU A 171 16.82 -16.66 -1.48
CA GLU A 171 16.98 -17.46 -0.27
C GLU A 171 16.17 -18.77 -0.35
#